data_7ab7860a93a3670d70e9d0f427cf6313
#
_entry.id   7ab7860a93a3670d70e9d0f427cf6313
#
_cell.length_a   1.000
_cell.length_b   1.000
_cell.length_c   1.000
_cell.angle_alpha   90.00
_cell.angle_beta   90.00
_cell.angle_gamma   90.00
#
_symmetry.space_group_name_H-M   'P 1'
#
loop_
_entity.id
_entity.type
_entity.pdbx_description
1 polymer ?
#
loop_
_entity_poly.entity_id
_entity_poly.type
_entity_poly.pdbx_seq_one_letter_code
_entity_poly.pdbx_strand_id
1 'polypeptide(L)'
;ADVVARYQGGNNAGHTVVTEQGKFILNLLPSGILHPDVVCVLGAGMVIDLDHLAGEMDAIEERGVKVGPENLKLSDKATISMPWHKVQDGLEEDRLAQKGAAFGSTRRGIAYAYSDKYRKKTLRLGDLLHLDEKRVQDRLHMILESKNLELGGCYHQEPMSYDALLEWCRMQAGQFAPYICCLLYTSDAADDKA
;
A
#
# COMPACT_ATOMS: atom_id res chain seq x y z
N ALA A 1 -21.40 -12.97 -3.35
CA ALA A 1 -21.16 -11.53 -3.47
C ALA A 1 -20.40 -11.29 -4.77
N ASP A 2 -20.79 -10.32 -5.55
CA ASP A 2 -20.15 -10.01 -6.84
C ASP A 2 -18.90 -9.13 -6.62
N VAL A 3 -18.87 -8.40 -5.50
CA VAL A 3 -17.76 -7.53 -5.11
C VAL A 3 -17.42 -7.75 -3.64
N VAL A 4 -16.10 -7.83 -3.35
CA VAL A 4 -15.57 -7.85 -1.98
C VAL A 4 -14.59 -6.69 -1.82
N ALA A 5 -14.92 -5.76 -0.93
CA ALA A 5 -14.13 -4.56 -0.72
C ALA A 5 -13.44 -4.57 0.65
N ARG A 6 -12.16 -4.24 0.66
CA ARG A 6 -11.43 -3.89 1.85
C ARG A 6 -11.27 -2.38 1.89
N TYR A 7 -11.93 -1.71 2.82
CA TYR A 7 -12.03 -0.25 2.81
C TYR A 7 -10.95 0.46 3.63
N GLN A 8 -10.30 -0.24 4.55
CA GLN A 8 -9.23 0.32 5.41
C GLN A 8 -8.25 -0.76 5.87
N GLY A 9 -7.18 -0.37 6.54
CA GLY A 9 -6.12 -1.24 7.05
C GLY A 9 -4.92 -1.30 6.13
N GLY A 10 -4.03 -2.20 6.41
CA GLY A 10 -2.79 -2.47 5.66
C GLY A 10 -2.41 -3.94 5.79
N ASN A 11 -1.14 -4.26 5.61
CA ASN A 11 -0.62 -5.63 5.66
C ASN A 11 -0.16 -6.09 7.07
N ASN A 12 -0.57 -5.39 8.13
CA ASN A 12 -0.19 -5.70 9.51
C ASN A 12 -0.93 -6.91 10.12
N ALA A 13 -2.07 -7.29 9.56
CA ALA A 13 -2.84 -8.44 9.99
C ALA A 13 -3.12 -9.36 8.80
N GLY A 14 -2.90 -10.66 8.99
CA GLY A 14 -3.23 -11.69 8.01
C GLY A 14 -4.54 -12.40 8.37
N HIS A 15 -5.22 -12.91 7.35
CA HIS A 15 -6.33 -13.81 7.50
C HIS A 15 -6.07 -15.10 6.72
N THR A 16 -6.46 -16.21 7.31
CA THR A 16 -6.30 -17.53 6.71
C THR A 16 -7.62 -17.96 6.08
N VAL A 17 -7.55 -18.36 4.81
CA VAL A 17 -8.68 -18.94 4.08
C VAL A 17 -8.32 -20.38 3.73
N VAL A 18 -9.24 -21.31 4.02
CA VAL A 18 -9.09 -22.71 3.66
C VAL A 18 -10.10 -23.04 2.56
N THR A 19 -9.60 -23.54 1.44
CA THR A 19 -10.39 -23.97 0.28
C THR A 19 -10.02 -25.42 -0.06
N GLU A 20 -10.67 -25.99 -1.06
CA GLU A 20 -10.28 -27.30 -1.61
C GLU A 20 -8.86 -27.32 -2.18
N GLN A 21 -8.37 -26.16 -2.64
CA GLN A 21 -7.00 -25.98 -3.14
C GLN A 21 -5.96 -25.83 -2.02
N GLY A 22 -6.39 -25.82 -0.76
CA GLY A 22 -5.54 -25.74 0.42
C GLY A 22 -5.69 -24.44 1.21
N LYS A 23 -4.68 -24.15 2.02
CA LYS A 23 -4.64 -23.01 2.94
C LYS A 23 -3.95 -21.80 2.28
N PHE A 24 -4.64 -20.67 2.23
CA PHE A 24 -4.10 -19.37 1.78
C PHE A 24 -3.98 -18.41 2.98
N ILE A 25 -2.88 -17.67 3.03
CA ILE A 25 -2.68 -16.61 4.02
C ILE A 25 -2.62 -15.30 3.26
N LEU A 26 -3.63 -14.45 3.46
CA LEU A 26 -3.79 -13.19 2.78
C LEU A 26 -3.63 -12.04 3.79
N ASN A 27 -2.97 -10.95 3.38
CA ASN A 27 -2.81 -9.75 4.18
C ASN A 27 -3.55 -8.55 3.57
N LEU A 28 -3.25 -8.21 2.32
CA LEU A 28 -3.86 -7.11 1.57
C LEU A 28 -5.04 -7.56 0.72
N LEU A 29 -4.87 -8.67 0.01
CA LEU A 29 -5.89 -9.19 -0.88
C LEU A 29 -7.14 -9.63 -0.10
N PRO A 30 -8.35 -9.19 -0.51
CA PRO A 30 -9.60 -9.72 0.03
C PRO A 30 -9.75 -11.21 -0.31
N SER A 31 -10.39 -11.99 0.57
CA SER A 31 -10.62 -13.43 0.35
C SER A 31 -11.42 -13.77 -0.92
N GLY A 32 -12.21 -12.80 -1.42
CA GLY A 32 -12.93 -12.94 -2.68
C GLY A 32 -12.04 -13.20 -3.90
N ILE A 33 -10.74 -12.86 -3.83
CA ILE A 33 -9.79 -13.08 -4.94
C ILE A 33 -9.64 -14.57 -5.30
N LEU A 34 -9.95 -15.47 -4.37
CA LEU A 34 -9.92 -16.90 -4.58
C LEU A 34 -11.12 -17.43 -5.42
N HIS A 35 -12.07 -16.55 -5.73
CA HIS A 35 -13.26 -16.86 -6.53
C HIS A 35 -13.20 -16.13 -7.87
N PRO A 36 -13.27 -16.83 -9.00
CA PRO A 36 -13.03 -16.23 -10.33
C PRO A 36 -14.04 -15.16 -10.74
N ASP A 37 -15.26 -15.22 -10.19
CA ASP A 37 -16.36 -14.31 -10.56
C ASP A 37 -16.53 -13.14 -9.58
N VAL A 38 -15.57 -12.94 -8.67
CA VAL A 38 -15.63 -11.90 -7.65
C VAL A 38 -14.64 -10.80 -7.95
N VAL A 39 -15.10 -9.57 -7.99
CA VAL A 39 -14.22 -8.40 -8.08
C VAL A 39 -13.78 -7.97 -6.67
N CYS A 40 -12.49 -7.91 -6.47
CA CYS A 40 -11.87 -7.45 -5.23
C CYS A 40 -11.45 -5.99 -5.33
N VAL A 41 -11.75 -5.23 -4.27
CA VAL A 41 -11.47 -3.79 -4.24
C VAL A 41 -10.62 -3.46 -3.01
N LEU A 42 -9.49 -2.78 -3.23
CA LEU A 42 -8.70 -2.13 -2.19
C LEU A 42 -9.07 -0.63 -2.16
N GLY A 43 -9.79 -0.22 -1.13
CA GLY A 43 -10.44 1.08 -1.05
C GLY A 43 -9.55 2.24 -0.61
N ALA A 44 -10.09 3.45 -0.70
CA ALA A 44 -9.39 4.72 -0.42
C ALA A 44 -8.88 4.86 1.03
N GLY A 45 -9.47 4.14 1.98
CA GLY A 45 -9.04 4.15 3.38
C GLY A 45 -7.77 3.35 3.65
N MET A 46 -7.36 2.50 2.73
CA MET A 46 -6.22 1.60 2.92
C MET A 46 -4.87 2.33 2.84
N VAL A 47 -3.89 1.68 3.48
CA VAL A 47 -2.46 1.90 3.29
C VAL A 47 -1.89 0.65 2.64
N ILE A 48 -1.35 0.79 1.44
CA ILE A 48 -0.94 -0.34 0.59
C ILE A 48 0.58 -0.37 0.47
N ASP A 49 1.16 -1.44 0.97
CA ASP A 49 2.54 -1.83 0.73
C ASP A 49 2.59 -2.57 -0.61
N LEU A 50 3.08 -1.90 -1.64
CA LEU A 50 3.06 -2.43 -3.02
C LEU A 50 3.99 -3.61 -3.21
N ASP A 51 5.17 -3.61 -2.57
CA ASP A 51 6.08 -4.75 -2.64
C ASP A 51 5.46 -6.00 -2.00
N HIS A 52 4.76 -5.81 -0.87
CA HIS A 52 4.05 -6.89 -0.21
C HIS A 52 2.85 -7.39 -1.04
N LEU A 53 2.12 -6.46 -1.66
CA LEU A 53 0.98 -6.79 -2.54
C LEU A 53 1.44 -7.60 -3.75
N ALA A 54 2.55 -7.21 -4.39
CA ALA A 54 3.15 -7.95 -5.50
C ALA A 54 3.48 -9.39 -5.10
N GLY A 55 4.21 -9.58 -4.00
CA GLY A 55 4.55 -10.91 -3.51
C GLY A 55 3.34 -11.75 -3.10
N GLU A 56 2.27 -11.11 -2.61
CA GLU A 56 1.03 -11.81 -2.27
C GLU A 56 0.26 -12.24 -3.53
N MET A 57 0.26 -11.42 -4.59
CA MET A 57 -0.30 -11.76 -5.90
C MET A 57 0.46 -12.93 -6.52
N ASP A 58 1.79 -12.84 -6.59
CA ASP A 58 2.65 -13.91 -7.14
C ASP A 58 2.39 -15.25 -6.43
N ALA A 59 2.34 -15.23 -5.09
CA ALA A 59 2.16 -16.45 -4.29
C ALA A 59 0.81 -17.15 -4.52
N ILE A 60 -0.25 -16.43 -4.83
CA ILE A 60 -1.55 -17.04 -5.16
C ILE A 60 -1.64 -17.44 -6.63
N GLU A 61 -0.98 -16.70 -7.53
CA GLU A 61 -0.90 -17.05 -8.96
C GLU A 61 -0.11 -18.35 -9.19
N GLU A 62 0.99 -18.55 -8.48
CA GLU A 62 1.74 -19.83 -8.49
C GLU A 62 0.87 -21.03 -8.10
N ARG A 63 -0.22 -20.79 -7.38
CA ARG A 63 -1.19 -21.80 -6.97
C ARG A 63 -2.42 -21.87 -7.87
N GLY A 64 -2.38 -21.20 -9.03
CA GLY A 64 -3.41 -21.25 -10.06
C GLY A 64 -4.59 -20.29 -9.84
N VAL A 65 -4.49 -19.34 -8.90
CA VAL A 65 -5.48 -18.27 -8.74
C VAL A 65 -5.12 -17.13 -9.67
N LYS A 66 -6.03 -16.77 -10.58
CA LYS A 66 -5.80 -15.66 -11.52
C LYS A 66 -6.01 -14.32 -10.83
N VAL A 67 -5.03 -13.43 -10.94
CA VAL A 67 -5.13 -12.04 -10.47
C VAL A 67 -4.88 -11.09 -11.65
N GLY A 68 -5.84 -10.25 -11.95
CA GLY A 68 -5.73 -9.29 -13.04
C GLY A 68 -6.54 -8.02 -12.80
N PRO A 69 -6.37 -7.01 -13.68
CA PRO A 69 -7.15 -5.78 -13.56
C PRO A 69 -8.66 -5.98 -13.67
N GLU A 70 -9.11 -7.12 -14.19
CA GLU A 70 -10.52 -7.48 -14.25
C GLU A 70 -11.12 -7.84 -12.89
N ASN A 71 -10.35 -8.49 -12.01
CA ASN A 71 -10.85 -8.98 -10.72
C ASN A 71 -10.17 -8.34 -9.48
N LEU A 72 -9.16 -7.47 -9.68
CA LEU A 72 -8.56 -6.68 -8.61
C LEU A 72 -8.54 -5.19 -8.99
N LYS A 73 -9.12 -4.34 -8.14
CA LYS A 73 -9.19 -2.89 -8.31
C LYS A 73 -8.55 -2.18 -7.13
N LEU A 74 -7.66 -1.25 -7.41
CA LEU A 74 -6.99 -0.41 -6.43
C LEU A 74 -7.51 1.02 -6.53
N SER A 75 -8.00 1.59 -5.44
CA SER A 75 -8.41 2.99 -5.44
C SER A 75 -7.24 3.93 -5.71
N ASP A 76 -7.40 4.83 -6.66
CA ASP A 76 -6.48 5.96 -6.92
C ASP A 76 -6.20 6.80 -5.66
N LYS A 77 -7.13 6.80 -4.70
CA LYS A 77 -7.05 7.54 -3.42
C LYS A 77 -6.42 6.75 -2.29
N ALA A 78 -6.16 5.46 -2.47
CA ALA A 78 -5.45 4.66 -1.46
C ALA A 78 -4.03 5.20 -1.25
N THR A 79 -3.56 5.09 -0.03
CA THR A 79 -2.25 5.62 0.37
C THR A 79 -1.17 4.58 0.13
N ILE A 80 -0.03 5.00 -0.41
CA ILE A 80 1.13 4.13 -0.56
C ILE A 80 1.89 4.05 0.77
N SER A 81 2.18 2.83 1.23
CA SER A 81 3.19 2.60 2.24
C SER A 81 4.56 2.73 1.59
N MET A 82 5.18 3.89 1.77
CA MET A 82 6.49 4.19 1.17
C MET A 82 7.60 3.42 1.90
N PRO A 83 8.75 3.19 1.26
CA PRO A 83 9.86 2.42 1.84
C PRO A 83 10.30 2.89 3.23
N TRP A 84 10.30 4.20 3.48
CA TRP A 84 10.69 4.77 4.77
C TRP A 84 9.76 4.40 5.93
N HIS A 85 8.50 4.05 5.69
CA HIS A 85 7.56 3.72 6.77
C HIS A 85 7.99 2.47 7.53
N LYS A 86 8.45 1.44 6.82
CA LYS A 86 8.99 0.21 7.43
C LYS A 86 10.29 0.48 8.18
N VAL A 87 11.17 1.29 7.59
CA VAL A 87 12.44 1.69 8.19
C VAL A 87 12.17 2.42 9.50
N GLN A 88 11.30 3.42 9.48
CA GLN A 88 10.96 4.23 10.65
C GLN A 88 10.32 3.39 11.77
N ASP A 89 9.40 2.49 11.44
CA ASP A 89 8.75 1.58 12.41
C ASP A 89 9.78 0.66 13.07
N GLY A 90 10.68 0.08 12.29
CA GLY A 90 11.77 -0.75 12.81
C GLY A 90 12.72 0.00 13.74
N LEU A 91 13.17 1.19 13.32
CA LEU A 91 14.09 2.03 14.09
C LEU A 91 13.48 2.49 15.43
N GLU A 92 12.22 2.89 15.41
CA GLU A 92 11.54 3.31 16.65
C GLU A 92 11.33 2.14 17.59
N GLU A 93 10.95 0.96 17.10
CA GLU A 93 10.80 -0.24 17.91
C GLU A 93 12.12 -0.65 18.55
N ASP A 94 13.24 -0.58 17.81
CA ASP A 94 14.59 -0.86 18.33
C ASP A 94 15.01 0.18 19.38
N ARG A 95 14.74 1.46 19.16
CA ARG A 95 15.00 2.55 20.11
C ARG A 95 14.23 2.36 21.42
N LEU A 96 12.97 1.95 21.33
CA LEU A 96 12.11 1.70 22.49
C LEU A 96 12.53 0.41 23.22
N ALA A 97 12.93 -0.63 22.49
CA ALA A 97 13.41 -1.89 23.07
C ALA A 97 14.64 -1.65 23.96
N GLN A 98 15.57 -0.78 23.54
CA GLN A 98 16.74 -0.39 24.35
C GLN A 98 16.36 0.29 25.67
N LYS A 99 15.16 0.88 25.76
CA LYS A 99 14.62 1.52 26.95
C LYS A 99 13.65 0.62 27.74
N GLY A 100 13.50 -0.64 27.33
CA GLY A 100 12.53 -1.56 27.93
C GLY A 100 11.07 -1.19 27.68
N ALA A 101 10.78 -0.40 26.62
CA ALA A 101 9.47 0.15 26.29
C ALA A 101 8.98 -0.24 24.87
N ALA A 102 9.42 -1.38 24.35
CA ALA A 102 9.00 -1.89 23.06
C ALA A 102 7.47 -2.08 22.99
N PHE A 103 6.84 -1.66 21.90
CA PHE A 103 5.40 -1.83 21.69
C PHE A 103 5.04 -3.21 21.12
N GLY A 104 5.99 -3.97 20.60
CA GLY A 104 5.70 -5.19 19.84
C GLY A 104 5.14 -4.89 18.44
N SER A 105 5.65 -3.86 17.78
CA SER A 105 5.27 -3.50 16.42
C SER A 105 5.51 -4.65 15.47
N THR A 106 4.64 -4.75 14.45
CA THR A 106 4.83 -5.68 13.32
C THR A 106 5.96 -5.25 12.38
N ARG A 107 6.55 -4.07 12.59
CA ARG A 107 7.62 -3.44 11.76
C ARG A 107 7.22 -3.29 10.29
N ARG A 108 5.92 -3.16 10.03
CA ARG A 108 5.38 -2.99 8.68
C ARG A 108 5.08 -1.53 8.31
N GLY A 109 5.34 -0.61 9.21
CA GLY A 109 5.22 0.82 8.98
C GLY A 109 3.78 1.35 8.91
N ILE A 110 2.78 0.58 9.33
CA ILE A 110 1.36 0.93 9.12
C ILE A 110 0.97 2.18 9.89
N ALA A 111 1.38 2.30 11.16
CA ALA A 111 1.10 3.48 11.97
C ALA A 111 1.71 4.75 11.38
N TYR A 112 2.94 4.65 10.87
CA TYR A 112 3.66 5.75 10.22
C TYR A 112 3.02 6.15 8.90
N ALA A 113 2.62 5.18 8.09
CA ALA A 113 1.94 5.42 6.83
C ALA A 113 0.57 6.10 7.04
N TYR A 114 -0.19 5.71 8.06
CA TYR A 114 -1.42 6.41 8.44
C TYR A 114 -1.14 7.81 8.99
N SER A 115 -0.12 7.99 9.82
CA SER A 115 0.30 9.32 10.28
C SER A 115 0.61 10.23 9.09
N ASP A 116 1.43 9.77 8.15
CA ASP A 116 1.81 10.55 6.97
C ASP A 116 0.64 10.78 6.00
N LYS A 117 -0.31 9.85 5.92
CA LYS A 117 -1.58 10.04 5.19
C LYS A 117 -2.32 11.29 5.69
N TYR A 118 -2.52 11.40 7.01
CA TYR A 118 -3.23 12.55 7.60
C TYR A 118 -2.39 13.82 7.62
N ARG A 119 -1.07 13.71 7.76
CA ARG A 119 -0.11 14.82 7.59
C ARG A 119 0.07 15.23 6.13
N LYS A 120 -0.49 14.50 5.15
CA LYS A 120 -0.32 14.69 3.70
C LYS A 120 1.15 14.59 3.24
N LYS A 121 1.95 13.77 3.91
CA LYS A 121 3.38 13.53 3.67
C LYS A 121 3.66 12.16 3.05
N THR A 122 2.78 11.70 2.18
CA THR A 122 2.95 10.48 1.39
C THR A 122 2.25 10.60 0.05
N LEU A 123 2.49 9.66 -0.85
CA LEU A 123 1.81 9.56 -2.13
C LEU A 123 0.55 8.69 -2.04
N ARG A 124 -0.37 8.94 -2.94
CA ARG A 124 -1.51 8.07 -3.24
C ARG A 124 -1.21 7.25 -4.49
N LEU A 125 -1.94 6.16 -4.67
CA LEU A 125 -1.77 5.32 -5.87
C LEU A 125 -1.99 6.10 -7.16
N GLY A 126 -2.96 7.03 -7.20
CA GLY A 126 -3.18 7.90 -8.36
C GLY A 126 -1.97 8.77 -8.73
N ASP A 127 -1.11 9.13 -7.76
CA ASP A 127 0.11 9.89 -8.05
C ASP A 127 1.09 9.09 -8.92
N LEU A 128 1.07 7.74 -8.84
CA LEU A 128 1.91 6.87 -9.69
C LEU A 128 1.59 6.99 -11.19
N LEU A 129 0.36 7.32 -11.54
CA LEU A 129 -0.07 7.51 -12.93
C LEU A 129 0.43 8.84 -13.52
N HIS A 130 1.01 9.70 -12.70
CA HIS A 130 1.40 11.08 -13.02
C HIS A 130 2.83 11.40 -12.61
N LEU A 131 3.72 10.40 -12.53
CA LEU A 131 5.11 10.56 -12.06
C LEU A 131 5.95 11.50 -12.93
N ASP A 132 5.59 11.67 -14.21
CA ASP A 132 6.28 12.60 -15.12
C ASP A 132 5.82 14.05 -14.97
N GLU A 133 4.74 14.30 -14.23
CA GLU A 133 4.29 15.65 -13.95
C GLU A 133 5.20 16.31 -12.91
N LYS A 134 5.68 17.51 -13.23
CA LYS A 134 6.52 18.30 -12.31
C LYS A 134 5.91 18.45 -10.92
N ARG A 135 4.59 18.62 -10.84
CA ARG A 135 3.85 18.75 -9.57
C ARG A 135 4.03 17.52 -8.66
N VAL A 136 4.01 16.31 -9.22
CA VAL A 136 4.17 15.07 -8.46
C VAL A 136 5.63 14.90 -8.03
N GLN A 137 6.57 15.21 -8.92
CA GLN A 137 8.01 15.16 -8.62
C GLN A 137 8.41 16.16 -7.53
N ASP A 138 7.97 17.41 -7.64
CA ASP A 138 8.22 18.45 -6.63
C ASP A 138 7.65 18.04 -5.27
N ARG A 139 6.44 17.46 -5.26
CA ARG A 139 5.82 16.93 -4.04
C ARG A 139 6.61 15.79 -3.44
N LEU A 140 7.05 14.81 -4.25
CA LEU A 140 7.85 13.68 -3.80
C LEU A 140 9.18 14.17 -3.22
N HIS A 141 9.82 15.16 -3.87
CA HIS A 141 11.06 15.75 -3.39
C HIS A 141 10.89 16.40 -2.01
N MET A 142 9.87 17.23 -1.84
CA MET A 142 9.58 17.88 -0.54
C MET A 142 9.26 16.87 0.57
N ILE A 143 8.53 15.80 0.24
CA ILE A 143 8.22 14.74 1.21
C ILE A 143 9.50 14.03 1.63
N LEU A 144 10.35 13.64 0.66
CA LEU A 144 11.60 12.95 0.94
C LEU A 144 12.56 13.81 1.76
N GLU A 145 12.70 15.10 1.44
CA GLU A 145 13.52 16.04 2.22
C GLU A 145 13.07 16.05 3.69
N SER A 146 11.78 16.24 3.93
CA SER A 146 11.22 16.21 5.28
C SER A 146 11.45 14.88 5.99
N LYS A 147 11.39 13.77 5.27
CA LYS A 147 11.59 12.43 5.81
C LYS A 147 13.06 12.16 6.13
N ASN A 148 13.97 12.62 5.27
CA ASN A 148 15.41 12.53 5.52
C ASN A 148 15.84 13.36 6.74
N LEU A 149 15.25 14.54 6.94
CA LEU A 149 15.47 15.32 8.17
C LEU A 149 14.97 14.57 9.41
N GLU A 150 13.81 13.95 9.36
CA GLU A 150 13.24 13.17 10.46
C GLU A 150 14.09 11.94 10.77
N LEU A 151 14.45 11.15 9.77
CA LEU A 151 15.24 9.92 9.94
C LEU A 151 16.68 10.22 10.34
N GLY A 152 17.31 11.24 9.77
CA GLY A 152 18.66 11.67 10.15
C GLY A 152 18.71 12.24 11.55
N GLY A 153 17.79 13.14 11.89
CA GLY A 153 17.75 13.81 13.20
C GLY A 153 17.36 12.90 14.36
N CYS A 154 16.38 12.01 14.16
CA CYS A 154 15.87 11.14 15.23
C CYS A 154 16.62 9.81 15.35
N TYR A 155 17.12 9.27 14.24
CA TYR A 155 17.64 7.90 14.18
C TYR A 155 19.04 7.81 13.56
N HIS A 156 19.66 8.94 13.22
CA HIS A 156 21.01 9.01 12.64
C HIS A 156 21.16 8.19 11.34
N GLN A 157 20.09 8.13 10.53
CA GLN A 157 20.10 7.42 9.27
C GLN A 157 20.69 8.29 8.16
N GLU A 158 21.39 7.65 7.23
CA GLU A 158 21.83 8.29 6.00
C GLU A 158 20.62 8.71 5.13
N PRO A 159 20.71 9.83 4.42
CA PRO A 159 19.62 10.29 3.56
C PRO A 159 19.28 9.28 2.46
N MET A 160 18.00 9.05 2.26
CA MET A 160 17.51 8.28 1.12
C MET A 160 17.66 9.09 -0.18
N SER A 161 18.10 8.42 -1.25
CA SER A 161 18.27 9.04 -2.57
C SER A 161 16.90 9.31 -3.23
N TYR A 162 16.75 10.51 -3.78
CA TYR A 162 15.58 10.87 -4.58
C TYR A 162 15.48 10.02 -5.85
N ASP A 163 16.59 9.84 -6.57
CA ASP A 163 16.61 9.07 -7.82
C ASP A 163 16.23 7.61 -7.59
N ALA A 164 16.76 7.00 -6.53
CA ALA A 164 16.40 5.63 -6.15
C ALA A 164 14.91 5.51 -5.76
N LEU A 165 14.37 6.51 -5.08
CA LEU A 165 12.96 6.54 -4.70
C LEU A 165 12.05 6.74 -5.92
N LEU A 166 12.41 7.64 -6.83
CA LEU A 166 11.66 7.87 -8.07
C LEU A 166 11.67 6.61 -8.95
N GLU A 167 12.80 5.92 -9.04
CA GLU A 167 12.90 4.66 -9.78
C GLU A 167 12.03 3.57 -9.16
N TRP A 168 12.01 3.45 -7.84
CA TRP A 168 11.08 2.57 -7.14
C TRP A 168 9.63 2.93 -7.47
N CYS A 169 9.26 4.21 -7.45
CA CYS A 169 7.91 4.64 -7.84
C CYS A 169 7.56 4.27 -9.28
N ARG A 170 8.51 4.41 -10.23
CA ARG A 170 8.31 4.02 -11.63
C ARG A 170 8.12 2.52 -11.79
N MET A 171 8.88 1.72 -11.07
CA MET A 171 8.74 0.27 -11.04
C MET A 171 7.35 -0.13 -10.55
N GLN A 172 6.89 0.48 -9.45
CA GLN A 172 5.55 0.26 -8.91
C GLN A 172 4.45 0.71 -9.88
N ALA A 173 4.64 1.86 -10.54
CA ALA A 173 3.71 2.34 -11.57
C ALA A 173 3.62 1.35 -12.74
N GLY A 174 4.74 0.84 -13.24
CA GLY A 174 4.78 -0.16 -14.30
C GLY A 174 3.97 -1.42 -13.99
N GLN A 175 4.03 -1.88 -12.75
CA GLN A 175 3.33 -3.08 -12.30
C GLN A 175 1.84 -2.81 -12.00
N PHE A 176 1.53 -1.73 -11.30
CA PHE A 176 0.19 -1.53 -10.72
C PHE A 176 -0.71 -0.56 -11.48
N ALA A 177 -0.21 0.19 -12.47
CA ALA A 177 -1.04 1.13 -13.23
C ALA A 177 -2.34 0.51 -13.80
N PRO A 178 -2.34 -0.72 -14.34
CA PRO A 178 -3.56 -1.34 -14.86
C PRO A 178 -4.64 -1.60 -13.79
N TYR A 179 -4.24 -1.74 -12.53
CA TYR A 179 -5.14 -2.02 -11.40
C TYR A 179 -5.73 -0.76 -10.76
N ILE A 180 -5.07 0.40 -10.97
CA ILE A 180 -5.46 1.67 -10.33
C ILE A 180 -6.64 2.27 -11.05
N CYS A 181 -7.72 2.57 -10.31
CA CYS A 181 -8.93 3.16 -10.86
C CYS A 181 -9.61 4.13 -9.89
N CYS A 182 -10.41 5.03 -10.43
CA CYS A 182 -11.29 5.88 -9.65
C CYS A 182 -12.57 5.13 -9.30
N LEU A 183 -12.68 4.69 -8.04
CA LEU A 183 -13.84 3.92 -7.58
C LEU A 183 -15.13 4.73 -7.47
N LEU A 184 -15.04 6.08 -7.46
CA LEU A 184 -16.22 6.95 -7.38
C LEU A 184 -17.07 6.90 -8.67
N TYR A 185 -16.46 6.55 -9.80
CA TYR A 185 -17.14 6.45 -11.10
C TYR A 185 -17.59 5.01 -11.44
N THR A 186 -17.24 4.03 -10.61
CA THR A 186 -17.58 2.62 -10.84
C THR A 186 -18.75 2.13 -10.00
N SER A 187 -19.29 2.95 -9.10
CA SER A 187 -20.49 2.62 -8.35
C SER A 187 -21.68 3.39 -8.92
N ASP A 188 -22.52 2.73 -9.71
CA ASP A 188 -23.82 3.26 -10.21
C ASP A 188 -24.79 3.64 -9.06
N ALA A 189 -24.44 3.30 -7.83
CA ALA A 189 -25.25 3.60 -6.65
C ALA A 189 -25.32 5.10 -6.28
N ALA A 190 -24.52 5.96 -6.93
CA ALA A 190 -24.54 7.41 -6.68
C ALA A 190 -25.47 8.18 -7.62
N ASP A 191 -25.87 7.60 -8.75
CA ASP A 191 -26.65 8.30 -9.80
C ASP A 191 -28.16 8.10 -9.70
N ASP A 192 -28.64 7.17 -8.86
CA ASP A 192 -30.08 6.86 -8.74
C ASP A 192 -30.85 7.78 -7.78
N LYS A 193 -30.27 8.88 -7.31
CA LYS A 193 -30.95 9.84 -6.43
C LYS A 193 -30.64 11.29 -6.77
N ALA A 194 -30.94 11.67 -7.97
CA ALA A 194 -31.09 13.08 -8.33
C ALA A 194 -32.48 13.36 -8.86
#